data_6a3771ed1bda513d22ec2301480ce2de
#
_entry.id   6a3771ed1bda513d22ec2301480ce2de
#
_cell.length_a   1.000
_cell.length_b   1.000
_cell.length_c   1.000
_cell.angle_alpha   90.00
_cell.angle_beta   90.00
_cell.angle_gamma   90.00
#
_symmetry.space_group_name_H-M   'P 1'
#
loop_
_entity.id
_entity.type
_entity.pdbx_description
1 polymer ?
#
loop_
_entity_poly.entity_id
_entity_poly.type
_entity_poly.pdbx_seq_one_letter_code
_entity_poly.pdbx_strand_id
1 'polypeptide(L)'
;RVISSANGKDNKFHEIVTASKRFSVHRTTIHDAKAQGLKVNIEELREALGDPDGWAQEYECEFIDRAAVLLPYDLIALCESVDGAEVCPPEFWETRSQFPVDLGIDFGRKKNLTVCWAAEAVADLQVTREVLCLQNMPTPEQVEILRPRIRRARRVCLDYTGPGVGLGDYLVREFGEWNPDAHKFGKVELCTLTNTLKNDIFAKLRMSFEARRWRIPISRAVREDLHSIHRVTTAAGNISYRAPMTEDGHADRCTALALCTRAGVTGVAGAISSMTGIRVPRPKLRPPPRLPRPVLR
;
A
#
# COMPACT_ATOMS: atom_id res chain seq x y z
N ARG A 1 6.39 -38.80 9.89
CA ARG A 1 5.12 -38.07 10.06
C ARG A 1 5.42 -36.58 9.96
N VAL A 2 4.64 -35.88 9.12
CA VAL A 2 4.71 -34.42 8.95
C VAL A 2 3.35 -33.86 9.30
N ILE A 3 3.29 -32.82 10.11
CA ILE A 3 2.08 -32.10 10.52
C ILE A 3 2.38 -30.61 10.31
N SER A 4 1.53 -29.92 9.55
CA SER A 4 1.63 -28.48 9.30
C SER A 4 0.30 -27.93 8.82
N SER A 5 0.09 -26.62 8.93
CA SER A 5 -0.97 -25.92 8.19
C SER A 5 -0.54 -25.62 6.75
N ALA A 6 -1.51 -25.34 5.89
CA ALA A 6 -1.27 -25.00 4.49
C ALA A 6 -0.71 -23.57 4.38
N ASN A 7 0.58 -23.41 4.15
CA ASN A 7 1.24 -22.10 4.11
C ASN A 7 1.92 -21.86 2.76
N GLY A 8 1.15 -21.38 1.78
CA GLY A 8 1.63 -21.08 0.43
C GLY A 8 1.90 -22.34 -0.42
N LYS A 9 2.13 -22.13 -1.72
CA LYS A 9 2.37 -23.22 -2.68
C LYS A 9 3.85 -23.53 -2.91
N ASP A 10 4.75 -22.61 -2.61
CA ASP A 10 6.18 -22.73 -2.89
C ASP A 10 6.98 -23.34 -1.72
N ASN A 11 6.52 -24.49 -1.21
CA ASN A 11 7.20 -25.15 -0.12
C ASN A 11 7.12 -26.69 -0.19
N LYS A 12 8.00 -27.35 0.57
CA LYS A 12 8.09 -28.81 0.58
C LYS A 12 6.84 -29.49 1.11
N PHE A 13 6.08 -28.86 1.98
CA PHE A 13 4.84 -29.42 2.52
C PHE A 13 3.76 -29.49 1.43
N HIS A 14 3.62 -28.42 0.62
CA HIS A 14 2.72 -28.43 -0.53
C HIS A 14 3.09 -29.54 -1.52
N GLU A 15 4.38 -29.69 -1.86
CA GLU A 15 4.86 -30.75 -2.74
C GLU A 15 4.53 -32.16 -2.18
N ILE A 16 4.73 -32.37 -0.87
CA ILE A 16 4.40 -33.64 -0.20
C ILE A 16 2.91 -33.94 -0.29
N VAL A 17 2.06 -32.94 -0.04
CA VAL A 17 0.59 -33.10 0.00
C VAL A 17 0.02 -33.31 -1.41
N THR A 18 0.55 -32.62 -2.42
CA THR A 18 -0.05 -32.61 -3.78
C THR A 18 0.57 -33.60 -4.75
N ALA A 19 1.86 -33.86 -4.65
CA ALA A 19 2.61 -34.64 -5.65
C ALA A 19 3.22 -35.96 -5.13
N SER A 20 3.44 -36.13 -3.82
CA SER A 20 4.12 -37.28 -3.29
C SER A 20 3.20 -38.47 -3.07
N LYS A 21 3.51 -39.59 -3.71
CA LYS A 21 2.82 -40.89 -3.48
C LYS A 21 3.35 -41.66 -2.25
N ARG A 22 4.36 -41.12 -1.53
CA ARG A 22 5.00 -41.77 -0.39
C ARG A 22 4.30 -41.51 0.95
N PHE A 23 3.40 -40.54 0.98
CA PHE A 23 2.72 -40.12 2.20
C PHE A 23 1.21 -40.31 2.06
N SER A 24 0.61 -40.83 3.12
CA SER A 24 -0.85 -40.78 3.29
C SER A 24 -1.21 -39.38 3.77
N VAL A 25 -2.09 -38.69 3.04
CA VAL A 25 -2.52 -37.33 3.35
C VAL A 25 -3.85 -37.37 4.10
N HIS A 26 -3.86 -36.77 5.27
CA HIS A 26 -5.06 -36.55 6.08
C HIS A 26 -5.29 -35.06 6.22
N ARG A 27 -6.45 -34.59 5.79
CA ARG A 27 -6.88 -33.19 5.91
C ARG A 27 -8.03 -33.14 6.92
N THR A 28 -7.95 -32.21 7.85
CA THR A 28 -9.02 -31.94 8.81
C THR A 28 -9.26 -30.44 8.86
N THR A 29 -10.41 -30.02 8.40
CA THR A 29 -10.85 -28.60 8.42
C THR A 29 -11.56 -28.30 9.73
N ILE A 30 -11.84 -27.00 9.99
CA ILE A 30 -12.67 -26.62 11.14
C ILE A 30 -14.10 -27.18 11.04
N HIS A 31 -14.62 -27.35 9.83
CA HIS A 31 -15.92 -27.95 9.59
C HIS A 31 -15.94 -29.42 9.96
N ASP A 32 -14.88 -30.15 9.62
CA ASP A 32 -14.71 -31.55 10.02
C ASP A 32 -14.57 -31.67 11.54
N ALA A 33 -13.79 -30.82 12.16
CA ALA A 33 -13.62 -30.79 13.60
C ALA A 33 -14.92 -30.47 14.34
N LYS A 34 -15.72 -29.52 13.81
CA LYS A 34 -17.08 -29.23 14.36
C LYS A 34 -18.02 -30.40 14.24
N ALA A 35 -18.01 -31.08 13.09
CA ALA A 35 -18.79 -32.29 12.89
C ALA A 35 -18.41 -33.44 13.85
N GLN A 36 -17.15 -33.47 14.28
CA GLN A 36 -16.61 -34.41 15.25
C GLN A 36 -16.79 -33.97 16.72
N GLY A 37 -17.49 -32.86 16.97
CA GLY A 37 -17.85 -32.41 18.30
C GLY A 37 -17.10 -31.21 18.86
N LEU A 38 -16.27 -30.55 18.07
CA LEU A 38 -15.65 -29.27 18.47
C LEU A 38 -16.75 -28.22 18.68
N LYS A 39 -16.83 -27.67 19.90
CA LYS A 39 -17.81 -26.63 20.26
C LYS A 39 -17.22 -25.27 19.91
N VAL A 40 -17.51 -24.76 18.72
CA VAL A 40 -17.05 -23.45 18.25
C VAL A 40 -18.13 -22.78 17.40
N ASN A 41 -18.25 -21.47 17.51
CA ASN A 41 -19.00 -20.64 16.57
C ASN A 41 -18.05 -20.22 15.44
N ILE A 42 -18.26 -20.82 14.25
CA ILE A 42 -17.38 -20.62 13.10
C ILE A 42 -17.46 -19.18 12.61
N GLU A 43 -18.66 -18.57 12.58
CA GLU A 43 -18.91 -17.22 12.12
C GLU A 43 -18.18 -16.19 13.01
N GLU A 44 -18.36 -16.30 14.32
CA GLU A 44 -17.67 -15.42 15.28
C GLU A 44 -16.14 -15.53 15.18
N LEU A 45 -15.64 -16.77 15.04
CA LEU A 45 -14.20 -16.98 14.91
C LEU A 45 -13.65 -16.41 13.61
N ARG A 46 -14.40 -16.54 12.51
CA ARG A 46 -14.02 -15.97 11.20
C ARG A 46 -14.03 -14.44 11.22
N GLU A 47 -15.07 -13.85 11.84
CA GLU A 47 -15.14 -12.40 12.02
C GLU A 47 -14.02 -11.88 12.92
N ALA A 48 -13.72 -12.58 14.02
CA ALA A 48 -12.64 -12.20 14.94
C ALA A 48 -11.27 -12.27 14.30
N LEU A 49 -11.03 -13.24 13.39
CA LEU A 49 -9.78 -13.33 12.65
C LEU A 49 -9.64 -12.18 11.64
N GLY A 50 -10.70 -11.82 10.92
CA GLY A 50 -10.71 -10.72 9.96
C GLY A 50 -9.71 -10.86 8.80
N ASP A 51 -9.19 -12.08 8.56
CA ASP A 51 -8.22 -12.43 7.52
C ASP A 51 -8.76 -13.63 6.73
N PRO A 52 -9.40 -13.41 5.56
CA PRO A 52 -9.93 -14.50 4.74
C PRO A 52 -8.89 -15.50 4.25
N ASP A 53 -7.68 -15.03 3.91
CA ASP A 53 -6.60 -15.90 3.46
C ASP A 53 -6.03 -16.73 4.62
N GLY A 54 -5.82 -16.10 5.76
CA GLY A 54 -5.45 -16.79 7.00
C GLY A 54 -6.51 -17.81 7.41
N TRP A 55 -7.79 -17.47 7.27
CA TRP A 55 -8.90 -18.40 7.50
C TRP A 55 -8.81 -19.62 6.60
N ALA A 56 -8.67 -19.42 5.29
CA ALA A 56 -8.59 -20.51 4.32
C ALA A 56 -7.36 -21.41 4.58
N GLN A 57 -6.22 -20.82 4.96
CA GLN A 57 -5.01 -21.59 5.27
C GLN A 57 -5.10 -22.38 6.57
N GLU A 58 -5.46 -21.71 7.68
CA GLU A 58 -5.35 -22.28 9.01
C GLU A 58 -6.57 -23.17 9.39
N TYR A 59 -7.76 -22.81 8.87
CA TYR A 59 -9.00 -23.49 9.24
C TYR A 59 -9.61 -24.32 8.12
N GLU A 60 -9.38 -23.98 6.85
CA GLU A 60 -9.89 -24.74 5.70
C GLU A 60 -8.78 -25.57 5.01
N CYS A 61 -7.54 -25.48 5.47
CA CYS A 61 -6.38 -26.22 4.94
C CYS A 61 -6.13 -25.96 3.44
N GLU A 62 -6.33 -24.73 2.98
CA GLU A 62 -6.14 -24.36 1.58
C GLU A 62 -4.73 -23.79 1.36
N PHE A 63 -4.06 -24.22 0.29
CA PHE A 63 -2.79 -23.64 -0.12
C PHE A 63 -3.03 -22.41 -0.97
N ILE A 64 -2.88 -21.24 -0.38
CA ILE A 64 -3.03 -19.96 -1.08
C ILE A 64 -1.72 -19.53 -1.71
N ASP A 65 -1.79 -19.01 -2.92
CA ASP A 65 -0.63 -18.44 -3.59
C ASP A 65 -0.41 -16.98 -3.13
N ARG A 66 0.28 -16.82 -2.00
CA ARG A 66 0.63 -15.49 -1.45
C ARG A 66 1.50 -14.66 -2.41
N ALA A 67 2.17 -15.30 -3.36
CA ALA A 67 2.95 -14.58 -4.36
C ALA A 67 2.08 -13.81 -5.35
N ALA A 68 0.80 -14.20 -5.47
CA ALA A 68 -0.17 -13.53 -6.34
C ALA A 68 -0.74 -12.25 -5.74
N VAL A 69 -0.67 -12.02 -4.43
CA VAL A 69 -1.24 -10.82 -3.78
C VAL A 69 -0.19 -9.73 -3.66
N LEU A 70 -0.57 -8.48 -3.98
CA LEU A 70 0.34 -7.34 -3.85
C LEU A 70 0.75 -7.11 -2.40
N LEU A 71 -0.23 -6.96 -1.50
CA LEU A 71 -0.04 -6.75 -0.06
C LEU A 71 -0.81 -7.81 0.72
N PRO A 72 -0.13 -8.86 1.22
CA PRO A 72 -0.73 -9.85 2.12
C PRO A 72 -1.19 -9.21 3.45
N TYR A 73 -2.19 -9.79 4.10
CA TYR A 73 -2.74 -9.27 5.36
C TYR A 73 -1.71 -9.12 6.48
N ASP A 74 -0.78 -10.05 6.60
CA ASP A 74 0.30 -9.99 7.58
C ASP A 74 1.23 -8.78 7.35
N LEU A 75 1.50 -8.45 6.09
CA LEU A 75 2.30 -7.28 5.73
C LEU A 75 1.55 -5.97 5.98
N ILE A 76 0.24 -5.94 5.69
CA ILE A 76 -0.63 -4.80 5.99
C ILE A 76 -0.67 -4.56 7.51
N ALA A 77 -0.92 -5.61 8.29
CA ALA A 77 -0.99 -5.54 9.76
C ALA A 77 0.29 -4.99 10.41
N LEU A 78 1.47 -5.26 9.83
CA LEU A 78 2.75 -4.70 10.30
C LEU A 78 2.86 -3.17 10.09
N CYS A 79 2.07 -2.60 9.21
CA CYS A 79 2.02 -1.18 8.91
C CYS A 79 0.82 -0.47 9.56
N GLU A 80 -0.18 -1.19 10.06
CA GLU A 80 -1.30 -0.61 10.81
C GLU A 80 -0.82 0.01 12.13
N SER A 81 -1.29 1.20 12.42
CA SER A 81 -0.88 1.95 13.61
C SER A 81 -1.98 2.91 14.04
N VAL A 82 -2.05 3.16 15.35
CA VAL A 82 -2.90 4.21 15.93
C VAL A 82 -2.47 5.62 15.51
N ASP A 83 -1.24 5.78 14.99
CA ASP A 83 -0.76 7.04 14.44
C ASP A 83 -1.34 7.35 13.06
N GLY A 84 -1.81 6.31 12.34
CA GLY A 84 -2.48 6.42 11.06
C GLY A 84 -3.96 6.77 11.24
N ALA A 85 -4.47 7.73 10.46
CA ALA A 85 -5.85 8.18 10.53
C ALA A 85 -6.55 8.12 9.17
N GLU A 86 -7.84 7.76 9.14
CA GLU A 86 -8.70 7.90 7.95
C GLU A 86 -9.26 9.31 7.81
N VAL A 87 -9.45 9.99 8.92
CA VAL A 87 -10.04 11.34 8.98
C VAL A 87 -9.13 12.22 9.81
N CYS A 88 -8.77 13.36 9.26
CA CYS A 88 -8.07 14.39 10.02
C CYS A 88 -8.99 15.59 10.29
N PRO A 89 -8.74 16.34 11.38
CA PRO A 89 -9.51 17.55 11.66
C PRO A 89 -9.25 18.61 10.57
N PRO A 90 -10.26 19.43 10.22
CA PRO A 90 -10.13 20.47 9.18
C PRO A 90 -8.93 21.40 9.40
N GLU A 91 -8.62 21.70 10.66
CA GLU A 91 -7.52 22.58 11.08
C GLU A 91 -6.15 22.07 10.62
N PHE A 92 -6.00 20.75 10.41
CA PHE A 92 -4.79 20.17 9.86
C PHE A 92 -4.46 20.74 8.49
N TRP A 93 -5.48 21.01 7.66
CA TRP A 93 -5.30 21.53 6.31
C TRP A 93 -5.02 23.04 6.28
N GLU A 94 -5.37 23.75 7.34
CA GLU A 94 -5.19 25.20 7.48
C GLU A 94 -3.86 25.56 8.18
N THR A 95 -3.36 24.67 9.03
CA THR A 95 -2.15 24.90 9.82
C THR A 95 -0.88 24.45 9.08
N ARG A 96 0.21 25.19 9.21
CA ARG A 96 1.53 24.74 8.72
C ARG A 96 2.08 23.67 9.68
N SER A 97 2.19 22.43 9.22
CA SER A 97 2.97 21.40 9.90
C SER A 97 4.46 21.54 9.60
N GLN A 98 5.30 21.01 10.49
CA GLN A 98 6.74 20.93 10.30
C GLN A 98 7.13 19.93 9.21
N PHE A 99 6.25 18.99 8.93
CA PHE A 99 6.52 17.89 8.01
C PHE A 99 5.79 18.07 6.69
N PRO A 100 6.42 17.69 5.57
CA PRO A 100 5.79 17.75 4.26
C PRO A 100 4.67 16.72 4.14
N VAL A 101 3.59 17.09 3.45
CA VAL A 101 2.46 16.22 3.13
C VAL A 101 2.50 15.89 1.65
N ASP A 102 2.35 14.61 1.33
CA ASP A 102 2.24 14.10 -0.03
C ASP A 102 0.86 13.51 -0.25
N LEU A 103 0.33 13.66 -1.46
CA LEU A 103 -0.99 13.16 -1.83
C LEU A 103 -0.89 12.19 -3.01
N GLY A 104 -1.72 11.15 -2.95
CA GLY A 104 -2.05 10.31 -4.10
C GLY A 104 -3.55 10.39 -4.35
N ILE A 105 -3.95 10.62 -5.60
CA ILE A 105 -5.37 10.77 -5.96
C ILE A 105 -5.71 9.79 -7.07
N ASP A 106 -6.63 8.88 -6.78
CA ASP A 106 -7.32 8.04 -7.77
C ASP A 106 -8.71 8.61 -8.00
N PHE A 107 -9.04 8.94 -9.25
CA PHE A 107 -10.25 9.71 -9.57
C PHE A 107 -11.37 8.84 -10.11
N GLY A 108 -12.48 8.76 -9.37
CA GLY A 108 -13.74 8.19 -9.78
C GLY A 108 -14.85 9.24 -9.96
N ARG A 109 -15.85 8.98 -10.80
CA ARG A 109 -16.94 9.95 -11.01
C ARG A 109 -18.31 9.43 -10.61
N LYS A 110 -18.71 8.23 -11.02
CA LYS A 110 -20.08 7.73 -10.82
C LYS A 110 -20.13 6.45 -9.98
N LYS A 111 -19.48 5.39 -10.43
CA LYS A 111 -19.48 4.08 -9.73
C LYS A 111 -18.24 3.88 -8.88
N ASN A 112 -17.09 4.42 -9.32
CA ASN A 112 -15.82 4.31 -8.62
C ASN A 112 -15.67 5.47 -7.65
N LEU A 113 -15.00 5.22 -6.53
CA LEU A 113 -14.64 6.25 -5.57
C LEU A 113 -13.58 7.18 -6.16
N THR A 114 -13.64 8.46 -5.83
CA THR A 114 -12.42 9.27 -5.83
C THR A 114 -11.79 9.10 -4.47
N VAL A 115 -10.57 8.61 -4.44
CA VAL A 115 -9.80 8.47 -3.20
C VAL A 115 -8.62 9.44 -3.22
N CYS A 116 -8.53 10.28 -2.19
CA CYS A 116 -7.35 11.09 -1.91
C CYS A 116 -6.67 10.53 -0.66
N TRP A 117 -5.52 9.90 -0.85
CA TRP A 117 -4.68 9.45 0.24
C TRP A 117 -3.66 10.51 0.60
N ALA A 118 -3.68 10.96 1.85
CA ALA A 118 -2.76 11.97 2.36
C ALA A 118 -1.82 11.37 3.39
N ALA A 119 -0.52 11.56 3.21
CA ALA A 119 0.49 11.14 4.17
C ALA A 119 1.48 12.25 4.48
N GLU A 120 1.87 12.31 5.75
CA GLU A 120 2.89 13.21 6.25
C GLU A 120 4.22 12.46 6.37
N ALA A 121 5.30 13.02 5.79
CA ALA A 121 6.63 12.43 5.85
C ALA A 121 7.31 12.83 7.16
N VAL A 122 7.39 11.91 8.11
CA VAL A 122 8.01 12.09 9.43
C VAL A 122 9.27 11.23 9.51
N ALA A 123 10.43 11.85 9.40
CA ALA A 123 11.71 11.16 9.24
C ALA A 123 11.70 10.23 8.00
N ASP A 124 11.85 8.92 8.20
CA ASP A 124 11.80 7.89 7.14
C ASP A 124 10.42 7.21 7.03
N LEU A 125 9.45 7.65 7.83
CA LEU A 125 8.09 7.12 7.87
C LEU A 125 7.13 7.98 7.05
N GLN A 126 6.14 7.33 6.47
CA GLN A 126 4.95 7.93 5.88
C GLN A 126 3.76 7.65 6.81
N VAL A 127 3.24 8.70 7.43
CA VAL A 127 2.13 8.59 8.39
C VAL A 127 0.85 9.06 7.70
N THR A 128 -0.09 8.15 7.48
CA THR A 128 -1.38 8.50 6.89
C THR A 128 -2.13 9.47 7.78
N ARG A 129 -2.58 10.58 7.22
CA ARG A 129 -3.35 11.61 7.93
C ARG A 129 -4.81 11.62 7.51
N GLU A 130 -5.09 11.24 6.26
CA GLU A 130 -6.46 11.15 5.76
C GLU A 130 -6.54 10.14 4.62
N VAL A 131 -7.68 9.44 4.55
CA VAL A 131 -8.11 8.63 3.41
C VAL A 131 -9.50 9.13 3.00
N LEU A 132 -9.51 10.22 2.24
CA LEU A 132 -10.75 10.85 1.80
C LEU A 132 -11.35 10.05 0.64
N CYS A 133 -12.59 9.60 0.80
CA CYS A 133 -13.36 8.91 -0.22
C CYS A 133 -14.56 9.78 -0.64
N LEU A 134 -14.66 10.10 -1.93
CA LEU A 134 -15.78 10.85 -2.51
C LEU A 134 -16.50 9.95 -3.51
N GLN A 135 -17.83 9.98 -3.49
CA GLN A 135 -18.66 9.16 -4.37
C GLN A 135 -19.80 9.98 -4.97
N ASN A 136 -20.15 9.72 -6.23
CA ASN A 136 -21.27 10.35 -6.92
C ASN A 136 -21.26 11.90 -6.91
N MET A 137 -20.08 12.50 -6.94
CA MET A 137 -19.88 13.93 -6.83
C MET A 137 -19.39 14.52 -8.15
N PRO A 138 -19.95 15.66 -8.62
CA PRO A 138 -19.46 16.38 -9.80
C PRO A 138 -17.99 16.83 -9.65
N THR A 139 -17.24 16.83 -10.74
CA THR A 139 -15.82 17.21 -10.73
C THR A 139 -15.53 18.58 -10.10
N PRO A 140 -16.30 19.66 -10.36
CA PRO A 140 -16.06 20.96 -9.72
C PRO A 140 -16.16 20.91 -8.19
N GLU A 141 -17.13 20.18 -7.65
CA GLU A 141 -17.30 20.01 -6.20
C GLU A 141 -16.12 19.23 -5.59
N GLN A 142 -15.66 18.19 -6.29
CA GLN A 142 -14.47 17.45 -5.86
C GLN A 142 -13.23 18.34 -5.84
N VAL A 143 -13.05 19.23 -6.82
CA VAL A 143 -11.95 20.21 -6.86
C VAL A 143 -11.99 21.10 -5.62
N GLU A 144 -13.17 21.61 -5.22
CA GLU A 144 -13.29 22.46 -4.03
C GLU A 144 -12.87 21.73 -2.74
N ILE A 145 -13.27 20.47 -2.62
CA ILE A 145 -12.91 19.63 -1.46
C ILE A 145 -11.39 19.29 -1.46
N LEU A 146 -10.81 19.04 -2.63
CA LEU A 146 -9.40 18.69 -2.75
C LEU A 146 -8.47 19.92 -2.64
N ARG A 147 -8.95 21.12 -2.95
CA ARG A 147 -8.16 22.35 -3.01
C ARG A 147 -7.36 22.64 -1.73
N PRO A 148 -7.93 22.63 -0.51
CA PRO A 148 -7.15 22.87 0.71
C PRO A 148 -6.05 21.84 0.91
N ARG A 149 -6.32 20.57 0.56
CA ARG A 149 -5.37 19.46 0.65
C ARG A 149 -4.18 19.66 -0.30
N ILE A 150 -4.46 19.95 -1.56
CA ILE A 150 -3.43 20.20 -2.59
C ILE A 150 -2.62 21.46 -2.27
N ARG A 151 -3.29 22.52 -1.77
CA ARG A 151 -2.60 23.76 -1.35
C ARG A 151 -1.57 23.46 -0.26
N ARG A 152 -1.91 22.59 0.67
CA ARG A 152 -1.05 22.18 1.78
C ARG A 152 0.05 21.20 1.36
N ALA A 153 -0.21 20.38 0.36
CA ALA A 153 0.70 19.32 -0.08
C ALA A 153 2.01 19.86 -0.66
N ARG A 154 3.09 19.12 -0.42
CA ARG A 154 4.36 19.26 -1.11
C ARG A 154 4.23 18.78 -2.55
N ARG A 155 3.67 17.57 -2.73
CA ARG A 155 3.51 16.88 -4.02
C ARG A 155 2.19 16.15 -4.08
N VAL A 156 1.67 16.03 -5.29
CA VAL A 156 0.43 15.32 -5.60
C VAL A 156 0.67 14.47 -6.84
N CYS A 157 0.46 13.17 -6.75
CA CYS A 157 0.38 12.28 -7.91
C CYS A 157 -1.09 11.94 -8.16
N LEU A 158 -1.58 12.22 -9.36
CA LEU A 158 -2.99 12.02 -9.75
C LEU A 158 -3.08 11.00 -10.89
N ASP A 159 -4.02 10.04 -10.77
CA ASP A 159 -4.38 9.21 -11.93
C ASP A 159 -4.98 10.06 -13.06
N TYR A 160 -4.24 10.14 -14.18
CA TYR A 160 -4.60 10.91 -15.36
C TYR A 160 -5.10 9.98 -16.46
N THR A 161 -6.00 9.05 -16.10
CA THR A 161 -6.65 8.13 -17.05
C THR A 161 -8.16 8.32 -17.04
N GLY A 162 -8.78 8.17 -18.19
CA GLY A 162 -10.24 8.25 -18.31
C GLY A 162 -10.84 9.52 -17.70
N PRO A 163 -11.72 9.39 -16.68
CA PRO A 163 -12.34 10.56 -16.04
C PRO A 163 -11.35 11.50 -15.33
N GLY A 164 -10.17 11.00 -14.95
CA GLY A 164 -9.13 11.76 -14.25
C GLY A 164 -8.50 12.87 -15.08
N VAL A 165 -8.61 12.81 -16.42
CA VAL A 165 -8.10 13.85 -17.33
C VAL A 165 -8.71 15.20 -16.99
N GLY A 166 -10.04 15.29 -16.90
CA GLY A 166 -10.71 16.55 -16.61
C GLY A 166 -10.35 17.15 -15.24
N LEU A 167 -10.22 16.31 -14.20
CA LEU A 167 -9.77 16.76 -12.88
C LEU A 167 -8.31 17.23 -12.92
N GLY A 168 -7.43 16.47 -13.59
CA GLY A 168 -6.02 16.80 -13.72
C GLY A 168 -5.80 18.17 -14.37
N ASP A 169 -6.53 18.48 -15.45
CA ASP A 169 -6.45 19.76 -16.14
C ASP A 169 -6.83 20.95 -15.22
N TYR A 170 -7.90 20.79 -14.42
CA TYR A 170 -8.26 21.80 -13.42
C TYR A 170 -7.16 22.01 -12.37
N LEU A 171 -6.63 20.93 -11.83
CA LEU A 171 -5.64 21.01 -10.77
C LEU A 171 -4.29 21.54 -11.25
N VAL A 172 -3.85 21.15 -12.43
CA VAL A 172 -2.60 21.66 -13.04
C VAL A 172 -2.70 23.14 -13.32
N ARG A 173 -3.85 23.61 -13.78
CA ARG A 173 -4.08 25.05 -14.05
C ARG A 173 -3.92 25.92 -12.79
N GLU A 174 -4.34 25.40 -11.63
CA GLU A 174 -4.28 26.14 -10.35
C GLU A 174 -2.95 25.96 -9.62
N PHE A 175 -2.40 24.73 -9.60
CA PHE A 175 -1.27 24.35 -8.74
C PHE A 175 0.04 24.10 -9.50
N GLY A 176 0.01 24.15 -10.81
CA GLY A 176 1.12 23.86 -11.70
C GLY A 176 1.42 22.37 -11.85
N GLU A 177 1.87 22.00 -13.04
CA GLU A 177 2.28 20.64 -13.36
C GLU A 177 3.69 20.35 -12.81
N TRP A 178 3.87 19.17 -12.27
CA TRP A 178 5.18 18.61 -12.00
C TRP A 178 5.55 17.62 -13.11
N ASN A 179 6.53 18.02 -13.90
CA ASN A 179 7.12 17.21 -14.95
C ASN A 179 8.58 17.65 -15.14
N PRO A 180 9.54 17.02 -14.41
CA PRO A 180 10.94 17.40 -14.47
C PRO A 180 11.53 17.30 -15.88
N ASP A 181 11.09 16.31 -16.67
CA ASP A 181 11.58 16.10 -18.03
C ASP A 181 11.16 17.26 -18.96
N ALA A 182 10.05 17.90 -18.68
CA ALA A 182 9.57 19.10 -19.37
C ALA A 182 9.94 20.40 -18.64
N HIS A 183 10.83 20.35 -17.63
CA HIS A 183 11.23 21.50 -16.79
C HIS A 183 10.04 22.21 -16.11
N LYS A 184 8.99 21.46 -15.72
CA LYS A 184 7.85 21.97 -14.98
C LYS A 184 7.94 21.52 -13.52
N PHE A 185 7.92 22.48 -12.58
CA PHE A 185 8.13 22.23 -11.16
C PHE A 185 6.95 22.71 -10.29
N GLY A 186 5.71 22.46 -10.76
CA GLY A 186 4.52 22.68 -9.98
C GLY A 186 4.28 21.59 -8.94
N LYS A 187 3.05 21.43 -8.46
CA LYS A 187 2.72 20.45 -7.42
C LYS A 187 2.18 19.13 -7.96
N VAL A 188 1.46 19.16 -9.09
CA VAL A 188 0.63 18.05 -9.58
C VAL A 188 1.35 17.28 -10.66
N GLU A 189 1.63 16.01 -10.41
CA GLU A 189 2.12 15.05 -11.38
C GLU A 189 0.95 14.29 -11.98
N LEU A 190 0.79 14.35 -13.31
CA LEU A 190 -0.24 13.64 -14.05
C LEU A 190 0.27 12.24 -14.40
N CYS A 191 -0.28 11.22 -13.75
CA CYS A 191 0.15 9.83 -13.88
C CYS A 191 -0.78 9.06 -14.81
N THR A 192 -0.40 8.85 -16.07
CA THR A 192 -1.13 7.93 -16.94
C THR A 192 -0.81 6.48 -16.55
N LEU A 193 -1.79 5.78 -15.97
CA LEU A 193 -1.61 4.43 -15.40
C LEU A 193 -1.45 3.35 -16.47
N THR A 194 -0.35 3.42 -17.24
CA THR A 194 0.09 2.34 -18.12
C THR A 194 0.53 1.11 -17.30
N ASN A 195 0.60 -0.07 -17.92
CA ASN A 195 1.09 -1.28 -17.24
C ASN A 195 2.51 -1.08 -16.66
N THR A 196 3.37 -0.36 -17.35
CA THR A 196 4.74 -0.05 -16.88
C THR A 196 4.69 0.80 -15.61
N LEU A 197 3.89 1.88 -15.61
CA LEU A 197 3.77 2.75 -14.44
C LEU A 197 3.08 2.02 -13.27
N LYS A 198 2.04 1.22 -13.54
CA LYS A 198 1.39 0.39 -12.50
C LYS A 198 2.39 -0.56 -11.85
N ASN A 199 3.22 -1.24 -12.65
CA ASN A 199 4.24 -2.13 -12.11
C ASN A 199 5.25 -1.39 -11.23
N ASP A 200 5.69 -0.19 -11.63
CA ASP A 200 6.63 0.62 -10.87
C ASP A 200 6.03 1.09 -9.53
N ILE A 201 4.82 1.69 -9.54
CA ILE A 201 4.21 2.23 -8.32
C ILE A 201 3.82 1.13 -7.32
N PHE A 202 3.29 0.00 -7.79
CA PHE A 202 2.92 -1.11 -6.92
C PHE A 202 4.14 -1.85 -6.37
N ALA A 203 5.21 -2.01 -7.16
CA ALA A 203 6.47 -2.56 -6.65
C ALA A 203 7.06 -1.66 -5.55
N LYS A 204 7.09 -0.34 -5.75
CA LYS A 204 7.56 0.62 -4.75
C LYS A 204 6.68 0.64 -3.49
N LEU A 205 5.37 0.55 -3.67
CA LEU A 205 4.43 0.41 -2.55
C LEU A 205 4.77 -0.83 -1.72
N ARG A 206 4.87 -2.00 -2.34
CA ARG A 206 5.22 -3.25 -1.66
C ARG A 206 6.56 -3.14 -0.92
N MET A 207 7.60 -2.66 -1.57
CA MET A 207 8.91 -2.45 -0.94
C MET A 207 8.83 -1.52 0.28
N SER A 208 8.01 -0.47 0.23
CA SER A 208 7.83 0.45 1.36
C SER A 208 7.09 -0.18 2.54
N PHE A 209 6.16 -1.12 2.28
CA PHE A 209 5.51 -1.92 3.31
C PHE A 209 6.47 -2.95 3.91
N GLU A 210 7.23 -3.68 3.09
CA GLU A 210 8.26 -4.63 3.53
C GLU A 210 9.31 -3.93 4.41
N ALA A 211 9.67 -2.68 4.07
CA ALA A 211 10.55 -1.84 4.89
C ALA A 211 9.85 -1.20 6.10
N ARG A 212 8.54 -1.46 6.33
CA ARG A 212 7.71 -0.92 7.42
C ARG A 212 7.74 0.62 7.51
N ARG A 213 7.81 1.28 6.36
CA ARG A 213 7.85 2.75 6.28
C ARG A 213 6.48 3.41 6.38
N TRP A 214 5.40 2.64 6.32
CA TRP A 214 4.05 3.16 6.44
C TRP A 214 3.49 3.03 7.85
N ARG A 215 2.67 4.02 8.22
CA ARG A 215 1.71 3.98 9.33
C ARG A 215 0.35 4.26 8.74
N ILE A 216 -0.42 3.20 8.55
CA ILE A 216 -1.77 3.28 7.98
C ILE A 216 -2.83 3.12 9.06
N PRO A 217 -4.08 3.60 8.85
CA PRO A 217 -5.14 3.45 9.83
C PRO A 217 -5.51 1.97 10.04
N ILE A 218 -5.91 1.65 11.26
CA ILE A 218 -6.49 0.35 11.62
C ILE A 218 -7.94 0.35 11.15
N SER A 219 -8.19 -0.09 9.91
CA SER A 219 -9.50 -0.04 9.27
C SER A 219 -9.72 -1.27 8.42
N ARG A 220 -10.88 -1.92 8.61
CA ARG A 220 -11.28 -3.08 7.82
C ARG A 220 -11.40 -2.73 6.34
N ALA A 221 -12.05 -1.60 6.02
CA ALA A 221 -12.26 -1.18 4.64
C ALA A 221 -10.93 -0.88 3.92
N VAL A 222 -9.98 -0.25 4.61
CA VAL A 222 -8.63 -0.02 4.08
C VAL A 222 -7.90 -1.35 3.88
N ARG A 223 -7.93 -2.23 4.87
CA ARG A 223 -7.25 -3.53 4.83
C ARG A 223 -7.72 -4.40 3.67
N GLU A 224 -9.04 -4.52 3.49
CA GLU A 224 -9.65 -5.31 2.41
C GLU A 224 -9.33 -4.74 1.03
N ASP A 225 -9.38 -3.41 0.87
CA ASP A 225 -9.04 -2.74 -0.39
C ASP A 225 -7.55 -2.94 -0.74
N LEU A 226 -6.63 -2.73 0.22
CA LEU A 226 -5.19 -2.91 0.01
C LEU A 226 -4.83 -4.36 -0.34
N HIS A 227 -5.54 -5.34 0.22
CA HIS A 227 -5.34 -6.76 -0.06
C HIS A 227 -5.91 -7.19 -1.42
N SER A 228 -6.87 -6.47 -1.96
CA SER A 228 -7.64 -6.88 -3.14
C SER A 228 -6.83 -6.94 -4.45
N ILE A 229 -5.64 -6.34 -4.52
CA ILE A 229 -4.82 -6.33 -5.74
C ILE A 229 -4.01 -7.61 -5.88
N HIS A 230 -4.23 -8.30 -6.99
CA HIS A 230 -3.51 -9.50 -7.36
C HIS A 230 -2.50 -9.25 -8.49
N ARG A 231 -1.33 -9.85 -8.33
CA ARG A 231 -0.30 -9.92 -9.37
C ARG A 231 -0.65 -11.09 -10.29
N VAL A 232 -0.81 -10.81 -11.57
CA VAL A 232 -1.07 -11.82 -12.60
C VAL A 232 0.02 -11.79 -13.66
N THR A 233 0.45 -12.98 -14.11
CA THR A 233 1.33 -13.09 -15.26
C THR A 233 0.46 -13.22 -16.50
N THR A 234 0.66 -12.33 -17.48
CA THR A 234 -0.05 -12.38 -18.76
C THR A 234 0.45 -13.55 -19.61
N ALA A 235 -0.31 -13.95 -20.62
CA ALA A 235 0.11 -15.00 -21.57
C ALA A 235 1.45 -14.70 -22.26
N ALA A 236 1.84 -13.43 -22.36
CA ALA A 236 3.14 -12.99 -22.88
C ALA A 236 4.27 -12.97 -21.83
N GLY A 237 4.04 -13.48 -20.61
CA GLY A 237 5.01 -13.52 -19.51
C GLY A 237 5.19 -12.19 -18.76
N ASN A 238 4.44 -11.15 -19.10
CA ASN A 238 4.53 -9.85 -18.42
C ASN A 238 3.73 -9.85 -17.12
N ILE A 239 4.25 -9.13 -16.11
CA ILE A 239 3.53 -8.89 -14.87
C ILE A 239 2.46 -7.81 -15.10
N SER A 240 1.27 -8.06 -14.57
CA SER A 240 0.17 -7.09 -14.51
C SER A 240 -0.48 -7.18 -13.13
N TYR A 241 -1.10 -6.08 -12.70
CA TYR A 241 -1.85 -6.03 -11.44
C TYR A 241 -3.32 -5.85 -11.73
N ARG A 242 -4.16 -6.63 -11.08
CA ARG A 242 -5.62 -6.60 -11.24
C ARG A 242 -6.29 -6.61 -9.88
N ALA A 243 -7.33 -5.81 -9.74
CA ALA A 243 -8.28 -5.90 -8.65
C ALA A 243 -9.57 -6.55 -9.15
N PRO A 244 -10.24 -7.38 -8.34
CA PRO A 244 -11.60 -7.81 -8.64
C PRO A 244 -12.51 -6.57 -8.64
N MET A 245 -13.53 -6.60 -9.51
CA MET A 245 -14.57 -5.58 -9.50
C MET A 245 -15.56 -5.92 -8.40
N THR A 246 -15.66 -5.09 -7.38
CA THR A 246 -16.62 -5.23 -6.28
C THR A 246 -17.64 -4.09 -6.32
N GLU A 247 -18.72 -4.18 -5.55
CA GLU A 247 -19.71 -3.11 -5.39
C GLU A 247 -19.07 -1.86 -4.74
N ASP A 248 -18.03 -2.05 -3.93
CA ASP A 248 -17.33 -1.01 -3.17
C ASP A 248 -16.15 -0.35 -3.92
N GLY A 249 -15.90 -0.74 -5.19
CA GLY A 249 -14.83 -0.15 -6.02
C GLY A 249 -13.82 -1.17 -6.56
N HIS A 250 -12.69 -0.64 -7.09
CA HIS A 250 -11.65 -1.40 -7.80
C HIS A 250 -10.28 -1.28 -7.15
N ALA A 251 -10.15 -1.36 -5.83
CA ALA A 251 -8.92 -1.06 -5.10
C ALA A 251 -8.46 0.40 -5.29
N ASP A 252 -9.42 1.32 -5.27
CA ASP A 252 -9.20 2.75 -5.45
C ASP A 252 -8.32 3.32 -4.32
N ARG A 253 -8.46 2.78 -3.08
CA ARG A 253 -7.60 3.16 -1.95
C ARG A 253 -6.16 2.70 -2.13
N CYS A 254 -5.95 1.49 -2.62
CA CYS A 254 -4.61 0.96 -2.87
C CYS A 254 -3.91 1.73 -4.01
N THR A 255 -4.63 2.07 -5.06
CA THR A 255 -4.11 2.90 -6.17
C THR A 255 -3.72 4.29 -5.67
N ALA A 256 -4.60 4.95 -4.89
CA ALA A 256 -4.29 6.26 -4.30
C ALA A 256 -3.08 6.20 -3.36
N LEU A 257 -2.94 5.15 -2.53
CA LEU A 257 -1.77 4.93 -1.68
C LEU A 257 -0.48 4.73 -2.49
N ALA A 258 -0.54 3.97 -3.59
CA ALA A 258 0.62 3.78 -4.47
C ALA A 258 1.05 5.10 -5.14
N LEU A 259 0.09 5.93 -5.56
CA LEU A 259 0.34 7.27 -6.08
C LEU A 259 0.91 8.20 -4.98
N CYS A 260 0.41 8.11 -3.74
CA CYS A 260 0.97 8.85 -2.60
C CYS A 260 2.42 8.43 -2.30
N THR A 261 2.71 7.12 -2.37
CA THR A 261 4.09 6.60 -2.24
C THR A 261 5.00 7.21 -3.31
N ARG A 262 4.53 7.29 -4.56
CA ARG A 262 5.27 7.94 -5.65
C ARG A 262 5.51 9.42 -5.37
N ALA A 263 4.51 10.17 -4.91
CA ALA A 263 4.63 11.57 -4.56
C ALA A 263 5.73 11.80 -3.51
N GLY A 264 5.81 10.95 -2.49
CA GLY A 264 6.84 11.00 -1.46
C GLY A 264 8.26 10.79 -2.00
N VAL A 265 8.46 9.80 -2.86
CA VAL A 265 9.77 9.49 -3.46
C VAL A 265 10.24 10.62 -4.39
N THR A 266 9.39 11.10 -5.27
CA THR A 266 9.76 12.17 -6.22
C THR A 266 9.98 13.50 -5.52
N GLY A 267 9.31 13.76 -4.40
CA GLY A 267 9.52 14.96 -3.57
C GLY A 267 10.90 15.01 -2.95
N VAL A 268 11.45 13.89 -2.50
CA VAL A 268 12.81 13.82 -1.92
C VAL A 268 13.89 14.03 -2.99
N ALA A 269 13.73 13.46 -4.17
CA ALA A 269 14.69 13.65 -5.27
C ALA A 269 14.82 15.12 -5.69
N GLY A 270 13.70 15.87 -5.71
CA GLY A 270 13.70 17.30 -5.99
C GLY A 270 14.40 18.13 -4.90
N ALA A 271 14.26 17.76 -3.63
CA ALA A 271 14.92 18.43 -2.51
C ALA A 271 16.46 18.24 -2.53
N ILE A 272 16.93 17.04 -2.89
CA ILE A 272 18.36 16.74 -2.98
C ILE A 272 18.99 17.51 -4.16
N SER A 273 18.30 17.64 -5.29
CA SER A 273 18.81 18.38 -6.45
C SER A 273 18.93 19.89 -6.19
N SER A 274 18.09 20.46 -5.32
CA SER A 274 18.16 21.88 -4.92
C SER A 274 19.21 22.16 -3.83
N MET A 275 19.72 21.13 -3.14
CA MET A 275 20.70 21.23 -2.05
C MET A 275 22.14 20.93 -2.48
N THR A 276 22.46 20.77 -3.77
CA THR A 276 23.81 20.48 -4.26
C THR A 276 24.82 21.64 -4.09
N GLY A 277 24.52 22.63 -3.23
CA GLY A 277 25.48 23.65 -2.77
C GLY A 277 25.99 23.45 -1.33
N ILE A 278 25.43 22.56 -0.54
CA ILE A 278 25.83 22.34 0.86
C ILE A 278 26.60 21.02 0.98
N ARG A 279 27.94 21.12 1.08
CA ARG A 279 28.78 19.98 1.49
C ARG A 279 28.39 19.59 2.92
N VAL A 280 27.64 18.53 3.09
CA VAL A 280 27.44 17.88 4.40
C VAL A 280 28.78 17.26 4.81
N PRO A 281 29.44 17.69 5.93
CA PRO A 281 30.64 17.03 6.41
C PRO A 281 30.32 15.57 6.73
N ARG A 282 31.05 14.62 6.13
CA ARG A 282 30.92 13.20 6.51
C ARG A 282 31.28 13.07 7.98
N PRO A 283 30.42 12.43 8.81
CA PRO A 283 30.78 12.13 10.20
C PRO A 283 32.04 11.27 10.19
N LYS A 284 33.07 11.71 10.89
CA LYS A 284 34.28 10.90 11.12
C LYS A 284 33.88 9.71 11.99
N LEU A 285 33.72 8.56 11.38
CA LEU A 285 33.57 7.31 12.10
C LEU A 285 34.81 7.11 12.99
N ARG A 286 34.64 7.10 14.29
CA ARG A 286 35.70 6.68 15.22
C ARG A 286 36.00 5.19 14.96
N PRO A 287 37.25 4.81 14.79
CA PRO A 287 37.59 3.40 14.67
C PRO A 287 37.15 2.65 15.95
N PRO A 288 36.71 1.42 15.82
CA PRO A 288 36.32 0.62 16.99
C PRO A 288 37.50 0.45 17.98
N PRO A 289 37.22 0.40 19.28
CA PRO A 289 38.29 0.19 20.27
C PRO A 289 39.00 -1.11 19.98
N ARG A 290 40.37 -1.09 20.02
CA ARG A 290 41.17 -2.29 19.85
C ARG A 290 40.94 -3.20 21.05
N LEU A 291 40.47 -4.41 20.81
CA LEU A 291 40.40 -5.45 21.82
C LEU A 291 41.81 -5.79 22.34
N PRO A 292 42.01 -5.98 23.65
CA PRO A 292 43.28 -6.38 24.19
C PRO A 292 43.67 -7.78 23.66
N ARG A 293 44.93 -7.95 23.27
CA ARG A 293 45.47 -9.25 22.83
C ARG A 293 45.45 -10.23 24.00
N PRO A 294 45.07 -11.48 23.80
CA PRO A 294 45.19 -12.48 24.86
C PRO A 294 46.66 -12.72 25.18
N VAL A 295 46.99 -12.62 26.47
CA VAL A 295 48.29 -13.04 26.99
C VAL A 295 48.27 -14.56 27.12
N LEU A 296 48.98 -15.25 26.23
CA LEU A 296 49.28 -16.68 26.39
C LEU A 296 50.23 -16.84 27.55
N ARG A 297 49.82 -17.58 28.56
CA ARG A 297 50.67 -18.22 29.59
C ARG A 297 50.79 -19.70 29.26
#